data_384be8f8621accf8e3d022ddc8401982
#
_entry.id   384be8f8621accf8e3d022ddc8401982
#
_cell.length_a   1.000
_cell.length_b   1.000
_cell.length_c   1.000
_cell.angle_alpha   90.00
_cell.angle_beta   90.00
_cell.angle_gamma   90.00
#
_symmetry.space_group_name_H-M   'P 1'
#
loop_
_entity.id
_entity.type
_entity.pdbx_description
1 polymer ?
#
loop_
_entity_poly.entity_id
_entity_poly.type
_entity_poly.pdbx_seq_one_letter_code
_entity_poly.pdbx_strand_id
1 'polypeptide(L)'
;MEIIVTDEMDERFVKFCDSFGCFLDEPQVVLLLTSFGKTVGCTSFKVYDADSAEITTLFLNSYDDREKIAYKLIRQLEKIAIDYGFKSVVVNFDSEEDILIGIFEKLDYVKISSDEIQYKKEFKSLI
;
A
#
# COMPACT_ATOMS: atom_id res chain seq x y z
N MET A 1 -10.47 15.17 0.05
CA MET A 1 -10.18 13.74 0.35
C MET A 1 -9.39 13.65 1.64
N GLU A 2 -9.69 12.68 2.45
CA GLU A 2 -9.08 12.51 3.76
C GLU A 2 -8.48 11.11 3.87
N ILE A 3 -7.26 11.02 4.46
CA ILE A 3 -6.62 9.74 4.73
C ILE A 3 -6.79 9.43 6.21
N ILE A 4 -7.32 8.23 6.49
CA ILE A 4 -7.55 7.75 7.85
C ILE A 4 -6.61 6.58 8.08
N VAL A 5 -5.80 6.65 9.15
CA VAL A 5 -4.91 5.56 9.56
C VAL A 5 -5.66 4.73 10.61
N THR A 6 -5.77 3.45 10.38
CA THR A 6 -6.53 2.53 11.22
C THR A 6 -5.91 1.13 11.19
N ASP A 7 -6.68 0.11 11.51
CA ASP A 7 -6.21 -1.27 11.52
C ASP A 7 -7.20 -2.20 10.79
N GLU A 8 -6.87 -3.48 10.75
CA GLU A 8 -7.63 -4.49 10.03
C GLU A 8 -9.03 -4.75 10.60
N MET A 9 -9.34 -4.22 11.78
CA MET A 9 -10.64 -4.38 12.43
C MET A 9 -11.63 -3.27 12.04
N ASP A 10 -11.18 -2.25 11.34
CA ASP A 10 -12.05 -1.16 10.91
C ASP A 10 -13.12 -1.66 9.95
N GLU A 11 -14.39 -1.45 10.27
CA GLU A 11 -15.51 -1.92 9.44
C GLU A 11 -15.47 -1.40 8.02
N ARG A 12 -15.00 -0.18 7.82
CA ARG A 12 -14.89 0.43 6.49
C ARG A 12 -13.88 -0.34 5.64
N PHE A 13 -12.77 -0.74 6.25
CA PHE A 13 -11.74 -1.55 5.60
C PHE A 13 -12.28 -2.94 5.27
N VAL A 14 -12.91 -3.60 6.23
CA VAL A 14 -13.48 -4.94 6.05
C VAL A 14 -14.48 -4.95 4.90
N LYS A 15 -15.42 -4.01 4.90
CA LYS A 15 -16.42 -3.91 3.82
C LYS A 15 -15.78 -3.62 2.47
N PHE A 16 -14.76 -2.77 2.44
CA PHE A 16 -14.07 -2.43 1.21
C PHE A 16 -13.31 -3.64 0.66
N CYS A 17 -12.62 -4.39 1.53
CA CYS A 17 -11.92 -5.62 1.14
C CYS A 17 -12.89 -6.70 0.66
N ASP A 18 -14.04 -6.85 1.30
CA ASP A 18 -15.05 -7.82 0.89
C ASP A 18 -15.52 -7.58 -0.54
N SER A 19 -15.61 -6.31 -0.95
CA SER A 19 -16.00 -5.98 -2.32
C SER A 19 -14.95 -6.42 -3.36
N PHE A 20 -13.71 -6.68 -2.94
CA PHE A 20 -12.63 -7.17 -3.79
C PHE A 20 -12.33 -8.66 -3.56
N GLY A 21 -13.06 -9.34 -2.68
CA GLY A 21 -12.88 -10.76 -2.39
C GLY A 21 -11.58 -11.11 -1.68
N CYS A 22 -11.13 -10.25 -0.79
CA CYS A 22 -9.83 -10.36 -0.14
C CYS A 22 -9.95 -10.80 1.33
N PHE A 23 -9.02 -11.62 1.79
CA PHE A 23 -8.89 -12.04 3.19
C PHE A 23 -7.54 -11.60 3.74
N LEU A 24 -7.54 -11.09 4.98
CA LEU A 24 -6.33 -10.68 5.67
C LEU A 24 -6.20 -11.49 6.96
N ASP A 25 -5.11 -12.22 7.09
CA ASP A 25 -4.87 -13.13 8.21
C ASP A 25 -4.00 -12.56 9.32
N GLU A 26 -3.35 -11.43 9.10
CA GLU A 26 -2.36 -10.88 10.02
C GLU A 26 -2.67 -9.43 10.39
N PRO A 27 -2.27 -8.99 11.62
CA PRO A 27 -2.40 -7.60 12.02
C PRO A 27 -1.66 -6.67 11.07
N GLN A 28 -2.31 -5.61 10.67
CA GLN A 28 -1.77 -4.67 9.68
C GLN A 28 -2.11 -3.24 10.06
N VAL A 29 -1.28 -2.33 9.59
CA VAL A 29 -1.61 -0.91 9.58
C VAL A 29 -2.35 -0.65 8.29
N VAL A 30 -3.50 0.00 8.39
CA VAL A 30 -4.40 0.25 7.27
C VAL A 30 -4.58 1.74 7.07
N LEU A 31 -4.53 2.17 5.81
CA LEU A 31 -4.84 3.54 5.41
C LEU A 31 -6.07 3.52 4.51
N LEU A 32 -7.05 4.34 4.87
CA LEU A 32 -8.26 4.53 4.06
C LEU A 32 -8.25 5.93 3.48
N LEU A 33 -8.53 6.05 2.21
CA LEU A 33 -8.77 7.34 1.57
C LEU A 33 -10.26 7.50 1.38
N THR A 34 -10.82 8.54 1.98
CA THR A 34 -12.25 8.82 1.88
C THR A 34 -12.50 10.11 1.12
N SER A 35 -13.63 10.16 0.43
CA SER A 35 -14.13 11.36 -0.25
C SER A 35 -15.60 11.50 0.09
N PHE A 36 -15.94 12.61 0.72
CA PHE A 36 -17.32 12.87 1.20
C PHE A 36 -17.86 11.72 2.08
N GLY A 37 -17.00 11.21 2.97
CA GLY A 37 -17.35 10.12 3.88
C GLY A 37 -17.37 8.73 3.27
N LYS A 38 -17.10 8.60 1.98
CA LYS A 38 -17.09 7.32 1.28
C LYS A 38 -15.64 6.86 1.05
N THR A 39 -15.36 5.59 1.34
CA THR A 39 -14.05 5.00 1.07
C THR A 39 -13.86 4.82 -0.44
N VAL A 40 -12.82 5.42 -0.99
CA VAL A 40 -12.49 5.35 -2.41
C VAL A 40 -11.20 4.57 -2.69
N GLY A 41 -10.43 4.29 -1.67
CA GLY A 41 -9.22 3.49 -1.79
C GLY A 41 -8.70 3.08 -0.44
N CYS A 42 -7.88 2.03 -0.41
CA CYS A 42 -7.19 1.62 0.80
C CYS A 42 -5.87 0.98 0.46
N THR A 43 -4.95 1.05 1.40
CA THR A 43 -3.70 0.31 1.37
C THR A 43 -3.40 -0.18 2.77
N SER A 44 -2.55 -1.18 2.86
CA SER A 44 -2.14 -1.71 4.16
C SER A 44 -0.73 -2.25 4.08
N PHE A 45 -0.06 -2.31 5.22
CA PHE A 45 1.24 -2.94 5.30
C PHE A 45 1.38 -3.72 6.59
N LYS A 46 2.27 -4.70 6.54
CA LYS A 46 2.68 -5.52 7.68
C LYS A 46 4.20 -5.56 7.75
N VAL A 47 4.74 -6.13 8.81
CA VAL A 47 6.18 -6.36 8.93
C VAL A 47 6.61 -7.44 7.94
N TYR A 48 7.60 -7.15 7.12
CA TYR A 48 8.21 -8.13 6.22
C TYR A 48 9.44 -8.77 6.89
N ASP A 49 10.35 -7.93 7.36
CA ASP A 49 11.51 -8.32 8.15
C ASP A 49 11.88 -7.17 9.11
N ALA A 50 13.03 -7.27 9.77
CA ALA A 50 13.45 -6.28 10.76
C ALA A 50 13.55 -4.85 10.21
N ASP A 51 13.83 -4.70 8.93
CA ASP A 51 14.06 -3.40 8.29
C ASP A 51 13.00 -3.00 7.27
N SER A 52 12.10 -3.91 6.91
CA SER A 52 11.18 -3.70 5.79
C SER A 52 9.72 -3.92 6.16
N ALA A 53 8.87 -3.06 5.64
CA ALA A 53 7.43 -3.25 5.65
C ALA A 53 6.99 -3.80 4.30
N GLU A 54 5.96 -4.62 4.29
CA GLU A 54 5.38 -5.17 3.05
C GLU A 54 4.00 -4.58 2.81
N ILE A 55 3.79 -4.01 1.63
CA ILE A 55 2.45 -3.58 1.21
C ILE A 55 1.64 -4.83 0.90
N THR A 56 0.54 -5.02 1.62
CA THR A 56 -0.29 -6.22 1.52
C THR A 56 -1.55 -6.00 0.70
N THR A 57 -2.04 -4.77 0.65
CA THR A 57 -3.22 -4.42 -0.16
C THR A 57 -3.03 -3.05 -0.80
N LEU A 58 -3.61 -2.89 -1.97
CA LEU A 58 -3.82 -1.58 -2.59
C LEU A 58 -5.06 -1.72 -3.48
N PHE A 59 -6.20 -1.30 -2.94
CA PHE A 59 -7.48 -1.37 -3.63
C PHE A 59 -8.01 0.03 -3.91
N LEU A 60 -8.45 0.24 -5.13
CA LEU A 60 -8.91 1.53 -5.61
C LEU A 60 -10.29 1.37 -6.22
N ASN A 61 -11.26 2.13 -5.71
CA ASN A 61 -12.63 2.13 -6.22
C ASN A 61 -12.88 3.44 -6.97
N SER A 62 -12.05 3.71 -7.96
CA SER A 62 -12.20 4.92 -8.75
C SER A 62 -12.08 4.58 -10.23
N TYR A 63 -12.99 5.10 -11.01
CA TYR A 63 -12.90 5.04 -12.45
C TYR A 63 -12.02 6.16 -12.99
N ASP A 64 -11.96 7.26 -12.23
CA ASP A 64 -11.13 8.41 -12.55
C ASP A 64 -10.05 8.53 -11.48
N ASP A 65 -8.90 9.08 -11.81
CA ASP A 65 -7.83 9.41 -10.85
C ASP A 65 -7.24 8.24 -10.03
N ARG A 66 -7.33 7.00 -10.52
CA ARG A 66 -6.76 5.83 -9.83
C ARG A 66 -5.28 6.04 -9.50
N GLU A 67 -4.52 6.55 -10.46
CA GLU A 67 -3.09 6.80 -10.27
C GLU A 67 -2.85 7.84 -9.16
N LYS A 68 -3.62 8.91 -9.14
CA LYS A 68 -3.54 9.96 -8.14
C LYS A 68 -3.88 9.44 -6.74
N ILE A 69 -4.93 8.63 -6.62
CA ILE A 69 -5.35 8.04 -5.35
C ILE A 69 -4.29 7.06 -4.84
N ALA A 70 -3.79 6.18 -5.71
CA ALA A 70 -2.72 5.25 -5.36
C ALA A 70 -1.47 6.00 -4.91
N TYR A 71 -1.10 7.04 -5.62
CA TYR A 71 0.07 7.87 -5.29
C TYR A 71 -0.06 8.45 -3.88
N LYS A 72 -1.21 9.02 -3.54
CA LYS A 72 -1.44 9.59 -2.21
C LYS A 72 -1.35 8.55 -1.11
N LEU A 73 -1.95 7.39 -1.32
CA LEU A 73 -1.95 6.30 -0.35
C LEU A 73 -0.54 5.76 -0.13
N ILE A 74 0.19 5.48 -1.19
CA ILE A 74 1.55 4.93 -1.10
C ILE A 74 2.48 5.94 -0.42
N ARG A 75 2.42 7.21 -0.79
CA ARG A 75 3.25 8.24 -0.17
C ARG A 75 2.99 8.37 1.33
N GLN A 76 1.74 8.32 1.73
CA GLN A 76 1.39 8.39 3.16
C GLN A 76 1.83 7.13 3.91
N LEU A 77 1.68 5.96 3.28
CA LEU A 77 2.15 4.69 3.83
C LEU A 77 3.66 4.75 4.07
N GLU A 78 4.42 5.27 3.11
CA GLU A 78 5.88 5.41 3.25
C GLU A 78 6.26 6.28 4.44
N LYS A 79 5.55 7.39 4.65
CA LYS A 79 5.80 8.26 5.82
C LYS A 79 5.58 7.52 7.13
N ILE A 80 4.51 6.76 7.22
CA ILE A 80 4.20 5.98 8.42
C ILE A 80 5.23 4.88 8.64
N ALA A 81 5.65 4.19 7.57
CA ALA A 81 6.68 3.18 7.66
C ALA A 81 8.01 3.76 8.18
N ILE A 82 8.39 4.93 7.68
CA ILE A 82 9.58 5.65 8.16
C ILE A 82 9.45 5.98 9.65
N ASP A 83 8.27 6.47 10.07
CA ASP A 83 8.01 6.82 11.47
C ASP A 83 8.10 5.60 12.39
N TYR A 84 7.75 4.42 11.89
CA TYR A 84 7.87 3.16 12.63
C TYR A 84 9.30 2.61 12.65
N GLY A 85 10.23 3.25 11.93
CA GLY A 85 11.62 2.84 11.91
C GLY A 85 12.00 1.89 10.78
N PHE A 86 11.09 1.62 9.84
CA PHE A 86 11.43 0.80 8.68
C PHE A 86 12.36 1.56 7.74
N LYS A 87 13.29 0.83 7.15
CA LYS A 87 14.27 1.39 6.20
C LYS A 87 13.83 1.21 4.76
N SER A 88 12.88 0.33 4.51
CA SER A 88 12.42 0.03 3.16
C SER A 88 10.99 -0.49 3.15
N VAL A 89 10.39 -0.46 1.97
CA VAL A 89 9.07 -1.04 1.71
C VAL A 89 9.19 -1.97 0.53
N VAL A 90 8.59 -3.16 0.65
CA VAL A 90 8.50 -4.14 -0.44
C VAL A 90 7.05 -4.33 -0.85
N VAL A 91 6.85 -4.68 -2.11
CA VAL A 91 5.54 -5.02 -2.66
C VAL A 91 5.70 -6.16 -3.65
N ASN A 92 4.76 -7.11 -3.61
CA ASN A 92 4.75 -8.26 -4.49
C ASN A 92 3.56 -8.17 -5.44
N PHE A 93 3.76 -8.58 -6.68
CA PHE A 93 2.72 -8.63 -7.71
C PHE A 93 2.57 -10.05 -8.23
N ASP A 94 1.35 -10.40 -8.65
CA ASP A 94 1.05 -11.72 -9.20
C ASP A 94 1.35 -11.80 -10.70
N SER A 95 1.43 -10.67 -11.39
CA SER A 95 1.64 -10.60 -12.82
C SER A 95 2.49 -9.40 -13.20
N GLU A 96 3.38 -9.56 -14.16
CA GLU A 96 4.18 -8.46 -14.71
C GLU A 96 3.33 -7.48 -15.52
N GLU A 97 2.10 -7.85 -15.83
CA GLU A 97 1.15 -7.00 -16.55
C GLU A 97 0.28 -6.16 -15.60
N ASP A 98 0.49 -6.25 -14.28
CA ASP A 98 -0.24 -5.45 -13.32
C ASP A 98 0.01 -3.96 -13.59
N ILE A 99 -1.08 -3.22 -13.79
CA ILE A 99 -1.00 -1.79 -14.09
C ILE A 99 -0.41 -0.96 -12.94
N LEU A 100 -0.50 -1.48 -11.71
CA LEU A 100 0.04 -0.79 -10.53
C LEU A 100 1.57 -0.74 -10.54
N ILE A 101 2.23 -1.68 -11.23
CA ILE A 101 3.69 -1.70 -11.34
C ILE A 101 4.21 -0.36 -11.86
N GLY A 102 3.58 0.20 -12.88
CA GLY A 102 3.97 1.51 -13.42
C GLY A 102 3.92 2.63 -12.39
N ILE A 103 2.93 2.59 -11.49
CA ILE A 103 2.80 3.57 -10.42
C ILE A 103 3.97 3.44 -9.44
N PHE A 104 4.28 2.21 -9.03
CA PHE A 104 5.40 1.95 -8.12
C PHE A 104 6.75 2.33 -8.74
N GLU A 105 6.94 2.05 -10.03
CA GLU A 105 8.17 2.45 -10.73
C GLU A 105 8.34 3.97 -10.74
N LYS A 106 7.26 4.73 -10.92
CA LYS A 106 7.30 6.20 -10.84
C LYS A 106 7.63 6.70 -9.43
N LEU A 107 7.38 5.88 -8.42
CA LEU A 107 7.70 6.19 -7.02
C LEU A 107 9.07 5.66 -6.60
N ASP A 108 9.90 5.25 -7.55
CA ASP A 108 11.28 4.79 -7.35
C ASP A 108 11.39 3.38 -6.75
N TYR A 109 10.36 2.57 -6.89
CA TYR A 109 10.46 1.15 -6.55
C TYR A 109 11.19 0.41 -7.67
N VAL A 110 12.08 -0.49 -7.28
CA VAL A 110 12.95 -1.24 -8.20
C VAL A 110 12.71 -2.74 -8.03
N LYS A 111 12.62 -3.46 -9.13
CA LYS A 111 12.48 -4.92 -9.11
C LYS A 111 13.76 -5.54 -8.53
N ILE A 112 13.60 -6.39 -7.51
CA ILE A 112 14.73 -6.97 -6.77
C ILE A 112 14.86 -8.48 -6.91
N SER A 113 13.88 -9.16 -7.50
CA SER A 113 13.93 -10.61 -7.66
C SER A 113 13.63 -10.99 -9.09
N SER A 114 14.33 -12.03 -9.60
CA SER A 114 14.07 -12.60 -10.92
C SER A 114 13.02 -13.72 -10.87
N ASP A 115 12.84 -14.34 -9.69
CA ASP A 115 11.92 -15.47 -9.52
C ASP A 115 10.52 -15.03 -9.12
N GLU A 116 10.41 -13.89 -8.44
CA GLU A 116 9.15 -13.30 -8.01
C GLU A 116 9.06 -11.88 -8.53
N ILE A 117 7.83 -11.39 -8.73
CA ILE A 117 7.62 -10.01 -9.15
C ILE A 117 7.57 -9.14 -7.89
N GLN A 118 8.75 -8.89 -7.33
CA GLN A 118 8.91 -8.13 -6.11
C GLN A 118 9.65 -6.83 -6.39
N TYR A 119 9.09 -5.75 -5.88
CA TYR A 119 9.67 -4.42 -5.98
C TYR A 119 9.97 -3.88 -4.59
N LYS A 120 11.01 -3.08 -4.49
CA LYS A 120 11.47 -2.51 -3.21
C LYS A 120 11.89 -1.06 -3.38
N LYS A 121 11.59 -0.26 -2.38
CA LYS A 121 12.10 1.09 -2.26
C LYS A 121 12.83 1.23 -0.94
N GLU A 122 14.09 1.63 -1.00
CA GLU A 122 14.87 1.93 0.19
C GLU A 122 14.76 3.42 0.48
N PHE A 123 14.49 3.75 1.74
CA PHE A 123 14.43 5.13 2.17
C PHE A 123 15.85 5.67 2.37
N LYS A 124 16.07 6.88 1.89
CA LYS A 124 17.36 7.54 2.13
C LYS A 124 17.46 7.93 3.59
N SER A 125 18.61 7.61 4.20
CA SER A 125 18.90 8.05 5.55
C SER A 125 19.02 9.56 5.57
N LEU A 126 18.22 10.20 6.44
CA LEU A 126 18.27 11.64 6.66
C LEU A 126 19.25 11.90 7.83
N ILE A 127 20.52 11.77 7.55
CA ILE A 127 21.54 12.13 8.53
C ILE A 127 22.15 13.45 8.11
#